data_f67b5a8c713230bec2635c266cf517e3
#
_entry.id   f67b5a8c713230bec2635c266cf517e3
#
_cell.length_a   1.000
_cell.length_b   1.000
_cell.length_c   1.000
_cell.angle_alpha   90.00
_cell.angle_beta   90.00
_cell.angle_gamma   90.00
#
_symmetry.space_group_name_H-M   'P 1'
#
loop_
_entity.id
_entity.type
_entity.pdbx_description
1 polymer ?
#
loop_
_entity_poly.entity_id
_entity_poly.type
_entity_poly.pdbx_seq_one_letter_code
_entity_poly.pdbx_strand_id
1 'polypeptide(L)'
;MMVVTAGAAGMRYWDNAGYGFDQTVATSSSRRAESSSADHQRNQHESPDYMTEEDYWATFPETLTTTDLAKILRVGKAAVRSRLRSNIIPAHLIAGSRIIFKQEIRAWLVSTSNQPPAEPLPAVDVLAPYGEEMTYRDLMKLFGKTKQTIYIWLSGGHVPASHIVGRWLIFKSQIAQLLTETSNQNVEDN
;
A
#
# COMPACT_ATOMS: atom_id res chain seq x y z
N MET A 1 -1.81 35.48 -27.73
CA MET A 1 -0.39 35.60 -27.48
C MET A 1 -0.23 36.17 -26.08
N MET A 2 -0.13 35.34 -25.06
CA MET A 2 0.08 35.77 -23.68
C MET A 2 0.98 34.76 -23.00
N VAL A 3 2.21 35.16 -22.73
CA VAL A 3 3.29 34.40 -22.11
C VAL A 3 3.09 34.50 -20.61
N VAL A 4 2.97 33.36 -19.88
CA VAL A 4 2.99 33.33 -18.43
C VAL A 4 4.30 32.70 -17.99
N THR A 5 5.10 33.50 -17.34
CA THR A 5 6.42 33.23 -16.78
C THR A 5 6.32 32.34 -15.55
N ALA A 6 7.17 31.30 -15.49
CA ALA A 6 7.43 30.46 -14.36
C ALA A 6 8.07 31.24 -13.20
N GLY A 7 7.46 31.14 -12.02
CA GLY A 7 8.03 31.62 -10.77
C GLY A 7 8.76 30.50 -10.05
N ALA A 8 10.09 30.58 -9.97
CA ALA A 8 10.93 29.75 -9.13
C ALA A 8 10.85 30.23 -7.68
N ALA A 9 10.50 29.36 -6.76
CA ALA A 9 10.57 29.62 -5.33
C ALA A 9 11.44 28.59 -4.61
N GLY A 10 12.67 28.99 -4.28
CA GLY A 10 13.25 28.97 -2.95
C GLY A 10 13.63 27.62 -2.35
N MET A 11 14.71 27.05 -2.85
CA MET A 11 15.47 25.99 -2.19
C MET A 11 16.20 26.56 -0.97
N ARG A 12 15.84 26.21 0.26
CA ARG A 12 16.63 26.52 1.44
C ARG A 12 17.66 25.42 1.67
N TYR A 13 18.91 25.77 1.44
CA TYR A 13 20.10 25.00 1.78
C TYR A 13 20.24 24.90 3.31
N TRP A 14 20.41 23.68 3.82
CA TRP A 14 20.92 23.45 5.17
C TRP A 14 22.42 23.22 5.08
N ASP A 15 23.18 24.17 5.59
CA ASP A 15 24.61 24.03 5.82
C ASP A 15 24.88 22.94 6.85
N ASN A 16 25.65 21.93 6.47
CA ASN A 16 26.15 20.90 7.35
C ASN A 16 27.58 21.24 7.72
N ALA A 17 27.75 21.73 8.95
CA ALA A 17 29.03 22.04 9.55
C ALA A 17 29.89 20.79 9.76
N GLY A 18 31.14 20.91 9.38
CA GLY A 18 32.16 19.89 9.31
C GLY A 18 32.47 19.12 10.60
N TYR A 19 32.85 17.88 10.38
CA TYR A 19 33.69 17.11 11.29
C TYR A 19 34.95 16.70 10.52
N GLY A 20 36.09 17.29 10.95
CA GLY A 20 37.43 16.93 10.48
C GLY A 20 37.77 15.51 10.90
N PHE A 21 38.29 14.74 9.95
CA PHE A 21 38.93 13.45 10.23
C PHE A 21 40.47 13.65 10.11
N ASP A 22 41.12 13.48 11.24
CA ASP A 22 42.55 13.50 11.37
C ASP A 22 43.15 12.18 10.84
N GLN A 23 44.06 12.29 9.87
CA GLN A 23 44.80 11.16 9.33
C GLN A 23 46.16 11.07 10.10
N THR A 24 46.29 10.07 10.94
CA THR A 24 47.62 9.64 11.40
C THR A 24 48.02 8.33 10.76
N VAL A 25 49.02 8.44 9.93
CA VAL A 25 49.77 7.33 9.30
C VAL A 25 50.66 6.67 10.33
N ALA A 26 50.62 5.35 10.45
CA ALA A 26 51.70 4.56 11.05
C ALA A 26 51.92 3.26 10.27
N THR A 27 53.02 3.23 9.58
CA THR A 27 53.71 2.06 8.98
C THR A 27 54.34 1.20 10.04
N SER A 28 54.24 -0.11 9.96
CA SER A 28 55.32 -1.11 10.07
C SER A 28 54.72 -2.52 10.27
N SER A 29 55.10 -3.36 9.42
CA SER A 29 56.12 -4.41 9.41
C SER A 29 55.57 -5.83 9.57
N SER A 30 55.80 -6.54 8.51
CA SER A 30 55.86 -7.97 8.26
C SER A 30 56.15 -8.86 9.47
N ARG A 31 55.35 -9.92 9.69
CA ARG A 31 55.83 -11.26 10.04
C ARG A 31 54.83 -12.35 9.61
N ARG A 32 55.39 -13.23 8.81
CA ARG A 32 54.95 -14.53 8.34
C ARG A 32 54.74 -15.50 9.51
N ALA A 33 53.61 -16.21 9.53
CA ALA A 33 53.57 -17.57 10.10
C ALA A 33 52.32 -18.26 9.52
N GLU A 34 52.60 -19.35 8.82
CA GLU A 34 51.65 -20.38 8.38
C GLU A 34 51.12 -21.11 9.62
N SER A 35 49.82 -21.39 9.67
CA SER A 35 49.27 -22.72 9.97
C SER A 35 47.80 -22.62 10.37
N SER A 36 47.12 -23.64 9.91
CA SER A 36 45.86 -24.20 10.37
C SER A 36 44.60 -23.86 9.58
N SER A 37 44.47 -24.64 8.51
CA SER A 37 43.20 -25.00 7.92
C SER A 37 42.44 -25.89 8.91
N ALA A 38 41.46 -25.37 9.66
CA ALA A 38 40.37 -26.12 10.30
C ALA A 38 39.70 -25.20 11.34
N ASP A 39 38.81 -24.30 10.92
CA ASP A 39 37.74 -23.75 11.77
C ASP A 39 36.89 -22.68 11.03
N HIS A 40 36.69 -22.85 9.73
CA HIS A 40 35.80 -21.95 8.96
C HIS A 40 34.37 -22.53 8.75
N GLN A 41 33.93 -23.36 9.67
CA GLN A 41 32.55 -23.86 9.62
C GLN A 41 31.92 -23.74 11.01
N ARG A 42 31.73 -22.51 11.48
CA ARG A 42 30.74 -22.26 12.54
C ARG A 42 30.58 -20.75 12.78
N ASN A 43 29.96 -20.09 11.82
CA ASN A 43 29.21 -18.87 12.08
C ASN A 43 28.21 -18.69 10.94
N GLN A 44 27.25 -19.60 10.84
CA GLN A 44 25.93 -19.23 10.38
C GLN A 44 25.39 -18.33 11.50
N HIS A 45 25.73 -17.05 11.38
CA HIS A 45 25.12 -16.00 12.14
C HIS A 45 23.63 -16.08 11.78
N GLU A 46 22.85 -16.74 12.64
CA GLU A 46 21.39 -16.59 12.67
C GLU A 46 21.17 -15.09 12.79
N SER A 47 20.93 -14.46 11.64
CA SER A 47 20.50 -13.08 11.59
C SER A 47 19.26 -12.99 12.47
N PRO A 48 19.20 -12.07 13.44
CA PRO A 48 18.00 -11.92 14.25
C PRO A 48 16.82 -11.83 13.27
N ASP A 49 15.76 -12.55 13.60
CA ASP A 49 14.53 -12.72 12.83
C ASP A 49 13.90 -11.34 12.58
N TYR A 50 14.44 -10.59 11.62
CA TYR A 50 13.89 -9.30 11.22
C TYR A 50 12.65 -9.59 10.41
N MET A 51 11.49 -9.25 10.97
CA MET A 51 10.22 -9.25 10.27
C MET A 51 10.41 -8.54 8.91
N THR A 52 10.21 -9.26 7.83
CA THR A 52 10.29 -8.68 6.48
C THR A 52 9.11 -7.74 6.24
N GLU A 53 9.20 -6.90 5.19
CA GLU A 53 8.07 -6.06 4.82
C GLU A 53 6.83 -6.91 4.48
N GLU A 54 7.02 -8.03 3.80
CA GLU A 54 5.93 -8.95 3.46
C GLU A 54 5.30 -9.57 4.71
N ASP A 55 6.10 -9.99 5.70
CA ASP A 55 5.59 -10.50 6.98
C ASP A 55 4.78 -9.44 7.72
N TYR A 56 5.24 -8.20 7.70
CA TYR A 56 4.49 -7.08 8.27
C TYR A 56 3.13 -6.91 7.59
N TRP A 57 3.08 -6.89 6.26
CA TRP A 57 1.83 -6.75 5.52
C TRP A 57 0.93 -7.98 5.64
N ALA A 58 1.49 -9.18 5.82
CA ALA A 58 0.72 -10.40 6.05
C ALA A 58 -0.10 -10.35 7.35
N THR A 59 0.28 -9.53 8.33
CA THR A 59 -0.48 -9.35 9.58
C THR A 59 -1.81 -8.62 9.38
N PHE A 60 -2.03 -7.97 8.25
CA PHE A 60 -3.25 -7.20 7.95
C PHE A 60 -4.16 -7.92 6.96
N PRO A 61 -5.49 -7.80 7.10
CA PRO A 61 -6.44 -8.36 6.14
C PRO A 61 -6.36 -7.62 4.79
N GLU A 62 -6.89 -8.24 3.73
CA GLU A 62 -6.92 -7.63 2.39
C GLU A 62 -7.75 -6.33 2.36
N THR A 63 -8.85 -6.29 3.14
CA THR A 63 -9.66 -5.07 3.32
C THR A 63 -9.39 -4.49 4.70
N LEU A 64 -8.80 -3.31 4.72
CA LEU A 64 -8.34 -2.64 5.94
C LEU A 64 -9.46 -1.87 6.64
N THR A 65 -9.41 -1.86 7.96
CA THR A 65 -10.23 -0.98 8.79
C THR A 65 -9.51 0.33 9.08
N THR A 66 -10.25 1.34 9.56
CA THR A 66 -9.64 2.59 10.07
C THR A 66 -8.65 2.31 11.21
N THR A 67 -8.85 1.23 11.96
CA THR A 67 -7.92 0.84 13.03
C THR A 67 -6.61 0.30 12.48
N ASP A 68 -6.67 -0.49 11.42
CA ASP A 68 -5.49 -1.04 10.76
C ASP A 68 -4.68 0.09 10.11
N LEU A 69 -5.35 1.02 9.42
CA LEU A 69 -4.70 2.21 8.89
C LEU A 69 -4.03 3.07 9.98
N ALA A 70 -4.66 3.21 11.14
CA ALA A 70 -4.08 3.96 12.25
C ALA A 70 -2.77 3.31 12.74
N LYS A 71 -2.70 1.97 12.73
CA LYS A 71 -1.48 1.22 13.06
C LYS A 71 -0.41 1.37 11.97
N ILE A 72 -0.79 1.17 10.69
CA ILE A 72 0.12 1.26 9.54
C ILE A 72 0.74 2.66 9.45
N LEU A 73 -0.08 3.70 9.53
CA LEU A 73 0.36 5.09 9.39
C LEU A 73 0.91 5.69 10.69
N ARG A 74 0.85 4.94 11.81
CA ARG A 74 1.26 5.41 13.16
C ARG A 74 0.62 6.73 13.56
N VAL A 75 -0.67 6.92 13.25
CA VAL A 75 -1.45 8.11 13.58
C VAL A 75 -2.75 7.74 14.27
N GLY A 76 -3.37 8.72 14.95
CA GLY A 76 -4.66 8.50 15.60
C GLY A 76 -5.81 8.24 14.61
N LYS A 77 -6.82 7.46 15.00
CA LYS A 77 -8.02 7.18 14.19
C LYS A 77 -8.73 8.43 13.67
N ALA A 78 -8.72 9.53 14.45
CA ALA A 78 -9.31 10.81 14.05
C ALA A 78 -8.58 11.40 12.84
N ALA A 79 -7.24 11.35 12.82
CA ALA A 79 -6.42 11.79 11.70
C ALA A 79 -6.64 10.95 10.45
N VAL A 80 -6.77 9.62 10.59
CA VAL A 80 -7.12 8.72 9.48
C VAL A 80 -8.47 9.10 8.88
N ARG A 81 -9.50 9.26 9.72
CA ARG A 81 -10.84 9.65 9.26
C ARG A 81 -10.85 11.00 8.55
N SER A 82 -10.07 11.96 9.03
CA SER A 82 -9.92 13.26 8.38
C SER A 82 -9.32 13.11 6.98
N ARG A 83 -8.20 12.37 6.84
CA ARG A 83 -7.53 12.14 5.56
C ARG A 83 -8.37 11.33 4.57
N LEU A 84 -9.18 10.37 5.05
CA LEU A 84 -10.16 9.66 4.22
C LEU A 84 -11.26 10.59 3.70
N ARG A 85 -11.72 11.56 4.52
CA ARG A 85 -12.72 12.56 4.10
C ARG A 85 -12.16 13.57 3.09
N SER A 86 -10.89 13.90 3.22
CA SER A 86 -10.19 14.82 2.30
C SER A 86 -9.62 14.11 1.07
N ASN A 87 -9.98 12.84 0.83
CA ASN A 87 -9.55 12.02 -0.30
C ASN A 87 -8.02 11.87 -0.44
N ILE A 88 -7.26 12.10 0.64
CA ILE A 88 -5.80 11.93 0.66
C ILE A 88 -5.42 10.45 0.66
N ILE A 89 -6.18 9.61 1.39
CA ILE A 89 -5.94 8.17 1.46
C ILE A 89 -6.90 7.48 0.48
N PRO A 90 -6.40 6.58 -0.40
CA PRO A 90 -7.25 5.85 -1.35
C PRO A 90 -8.31 5.01 -0.63
N ALA A 91 -9.54 5.10 -1.10
CA ALA A 91 -10.68 4.34 -0.61
C ALA A 91 -11.85 4.39 -1.59
N HIS A 92 -12.74 3.41 -1.53
CA HIS A 92 -13.97 3.34 -2.30
C HIS A 92 -15.18 3.55 -1.40
N LEU A 93 -16.18 4.29 -1.88
CA LEU A 93 -17.40 4.55 -1.14
C LEU A 93 -18.57 3.73 -1.71
N ILE A 94 -18.90 2.61 -1.07
CA ILE A 94 -19.95 1.70 -1.51
C ILE A 94 -21.04 1.67 -0.43
N ALA A 95 -22.28 2.00 -0.78
CA ALA A 95 -23.41 2.04 0.14
C ALA A 95 -23.11 2.80 1.45
N GLY A 96 -22.42 3.93 1.38
CA GLY A 96 -22.02 4.72 2.55
C GLY A 96 -20.88 4.12 3.39
N SER A 97 -20.39 2.93 3.03
CA SER A 97 -19.23 2.29 3.68
C SER A 97 -17.95 2.57 2.92
N ARG A 98 -16.89 2.98 3.63
CA ARG A 98 -15.55 3.07 3.04
C ARG A 98 -14.90 1.70 3.01
N ILE A 99 -14.50 1.29 1.83
CA ILE A 99 -13.71 0.09 1.57
C ILE A 99 -12.29 0.53 1.26
N ILE A 100 -11.31 -0.07 1.91
CA ILE A 100 -9.90 0.31 1.82
C ILE A 100 -9.11 -0.95 1.53
N PHE A 101 -8.53 -1.05 0.35
CA PHE A 101 -7.76 -2.22 -0.04
C PHE A 101 -6.30 -2.10 0.38
N LYS A 102 -5.76 -3.17 1.00
CA LYS A 102 -4.38 -3.24 1.45
C LYS A 102 -3.38 -2.94 0.33
N GLN A 103 -3.62 -3.51 -0.85
CA GLN A 103 -2.74 -3.34 -2.01
C GLN A 103 -2.69 -1.88 -2.51
N GLU A 104 -3.83 -1.18 -2.51
CA GLU A 104 -3.89 0.24 -2.87
C GLU A 104 -3.14 1.12 -1.86
N ILE A 105 -3.24 0.80 -0.56
CA ILE A 105 -2.48 1.51 0.48
C ILE A 105 -0.98 1.27 0.33
N ARG A 106 -0.55 0.05 0.00
CA ARG A 106 0.87 -0.24 -0.29
C ARG A 106 1.36 0.59 -1.48
N ALA A 107 0.65 0.57 -2.60
CA ALA A 107 0.98 1.34 -3.79
C ALA A 107 1.01 2.86 -3.49
N TRP A 108 0.03 3.36 -2.75
CA TRP A 108 -0.03 4.77 -2.36
C TRP A 108 1.15 5.17 -1.46
N LEU A 109 1.54 4.34 -0.49
CA LEU A 109 2.72 4.61 0.36
C LEU A 109 4.00 4.67 -0.46
N VAL A 110 4.17 3.78 -1.44
CA VAL A 110 5.33 3.80 -2.34
C VAL A 110 5.31 5.05 -3.21
N SER A 111 4.16 5.45 -3.77
CA SER A 111 4.04 6.65 -4.62
C SER A 111 4.29 7.96 -3.85
N THR A 112 4.05 7.96 -2.54
CA THR A 112 4.29 9.12 -1.66
C THR A 112 5.66 9.10 -0.99
N SER A 113 6.49 8.10 -1.30
CA SER A 113 7.87 7.99 -0.81
C SER A 113 8.72 9.15 -1.32
N ASN A 114 9.68 9.59 -0.51
CA ASN A 114 10.72 10.54 -0.92
C ASN A 114 11.75 9.92 -1.89
N GLN A 115 11.69 8.62 -2.09
CA GLN A 115 12.46 7.86 -3.08
C GLN A 115 11.48 6.96 -3.86
N PRO A 116 10.71 7.55 -4.80
CA PRO A 116 9.81 6.75 -5.62
C PRO A 116 10.62 5.75 -6.47
N PRO A 117 10.05 4.59 -6.79
CA PRO A 117 10.72 3.60 -7.64
C PRO A 117 11.04 4.20 -9.00
N ALA A 118 12.17 3.77 -9.58
CA ALA A 118 12.62 4.23 -10.91
C ALA A 118 11.64 3.84 -12.03
N GLU A 119 10.89 2.76 -11.84
CA GLU A 119 9.85 2.30 -12.76
C GLU A 119 8.46 2.51 -12.15
N PRO A 120 7.46 2.88 -12.96
CA PRO A 120 6.08 2.97 -12.49
C PRO A 120 5.62 1.63 -11.90
N LEU A 121 4.99 1.68 -10.74
CA LEU A 121 4.37 0.49 -10.17
C LEU A 121 3.28 -0.05 -11.11
N PRO A 122 3.15 -1.37 -11.27
CA PRO A 122 2.03 -1.95 -12.00
C PRO A 122 0.72 -1.51 -11.37
N ALA A 123 -0.30 -1.30 -12.21
CA ALA A 123 -1.64 -0.97 -11.73
C ALA A 123 -2.13 -2.05 -10.76
N VAL A 124 -2.65 -1.63 -9.62
CA VAL A 124 -3.16 -2.53 -8.60
C VAL A 124 -4.49 -3.12 -9.09
N ASP A 125 -4.55 -4.42 -9.32
CA ASP A 125 -5.78 -5.15 -9.62
C ASP A 125 -6.23 -5.97 -8.41
N VAL A 126 -7.10 -5.38 -7.60
CA VAL A 126 -7.70 -6.05 -6.43
C VAL A 126 -8.63 -7.20 -6.81
N LEU A 127 -9.03 -7.29 -8.08
CA LEU A 127 -9.89 -8.34 -8.61
C LEU A 127 -9.11 -9.50 -9.23
N ALA A 128 -7.79 -9.42 -9.35
CA ALA A 128 -6.96 -10.47 -9.96
C ALA A 128 -7.22 -11.88 -9.40
N PRO A 129 -7.45 -12.09 -8.08
CA PRO A 129 -7.69 -13.41 -7.51
C PRO A 129 -9.07 -14.03 -7.87
N TYR A 130 -9.99 -13.26 -8.49
CA TYR A 130 -11.36 -13.68 -8.72
C TYR A 130 -11.61 -14.03 -10.18
N GLY A 131 -12.50 -15.02 -10.41
CA GLY A 131 -12.95 -15.41 -11.76
C GLY A 131 -13.93 -14.40 -12.37
N GLU A 132 -14.26 -14.57 -13.66
CA GLU A 132 -15.18 -13.69 -14.39
C GLU A 132 -16.61 -13.69 -13.81
N GLU A 133 -17.09 -14.83 -13.33
CA GLU A 133 -18.31 -14.96 -12.56
C GLU A 133 -17.96 -15.01 -11.07
N MET A 134 -18.49 -14.06 -10.31
CA MET A 134 -18.25 -13.93 -8.88
C MET A 134 -19.46 -14.39 -8.06
N THR A 135 -19.20 -14.92 -6.90
CA THR A 135 -20.23 -15.31 -5.94
C THR A 135 -20.38 -14.27 -4.83
N TYR A 136 -21.48 -14.34 -4.07
CA TYR A 136 -21.62 -13.50 -2.87
C TYR A 136 -20.48 -13.75 -1.84
N ARG A 137 -19.86 -14.96 -1.84
CA ARG A 137 -18.70 -15.28 -0.97
C ARG A 137 -17.46 -14.52 -1.41
N ASP A 138 -17.27 -14.35 -2.71
CA ASP A 138 -16.18 -13.57 -3.26
C ASP A 138 -16.34 -12.10 -2.92
N LEU A 139 -17.57 -11.56 -3.00
CA LEU A 139 -17.86 -10.21 -2.54
C LEU A 139 -17.63 -10.04 -1.03
N MET A 140 -17.95 -11.06 -0.20
CA MET A 140 -17.65 -11.02 1.23
C MET A 140 -16.15 -10.88 1.49
N LYS A 141 -15.33 -11.64 0.76
CA LYS A 141 -13.87 -11.58 0.87
C LYS A 141 -13.33 -10.25 0.35
N LEU A 142 -13.77 -9.86 -0.84
CA LEU A 142 -13.33 -8.62 -1.50
C LEU A 142 -13.62 -7.38 -0.62
N PHE A 143 -14.84 -7.24 -0.14
CA PHE A 143 -15.26 -6.04 0.61
C PHE A 143 -15.07 -6.17 2.13
N GLY A 144 -14.66 -7.33 2.64
CA GLY A 144 -14.53 -7.57 4.08
C GLY A 144 -15.85 -7.41 4.83
N LYS A 145 -16.98 -7.80 4.21
CA LYS A 145 -18.33 -7.63 4.76
C LYS A 145 -19.03 -8.95 5.04
N THR A 146 -20.01 -8.90 5.96
CA THR A 146 -20.82 -10.07 6.29
C THR A 146 -21.76 -10.42 5.14
N LYS A 147 -22.22 -11.69 5.10
CA LYS A 147 -23.22 -12.16 4.14
C LYS A 147 -24.45 -11.26 4.11
N GLN A 148 -24.97 -10.88 5.28
CA GLN A 148 -26.15 -10.03 5.38
C GLN A 148 -25.93 -8.66 4.71
N THR A 149 -24.77 -8.03 4.95
CA THR A 149 -24.43 -6.74 4.33
C THR A 149 -24.38 -6.86 2.80
N ILE A 150 -23.73 -7.92 2.29
CA ILE A 150 -23.64 -8.16 0.84
C ILE A 150 -25.03 -8.35 0.24
N TYR A 151 -25.93 -9.12 0.87
CA TYR A 151 -27.29 -9.30 0.38
C TYR A 151 -28.10 -7.98 0.38
N ILE A 152 -27.95 -7.14 1.41
CA ILE A 152 -28.55 -5.80 1.43
C ILE A 152 -28.02 -4.96 0.27
N TRP A 153 -26.72 -5.00 -0.02
CA TRP A 153 -26.13 -4.24 -1.11
C TRP A 153 -26.59 -4.72 -2.48
N LEU A 154 -26.69 -6.03 -2.69
CA LEU A 154 -27.22 -6.62 -3.92
C LEU A 154 -28.70 -6.26 -4.12
N SER A 155 -29.53 -6.44 -3.09
CA SER A 155 -30.97 -6.15 -3.15
C SER A 155 -31.25 -4.65 -3.29
N GLY A 156 -30.41 -3.79 -2.73
CA GLY A 156 -30.52 -2.35 -2.81
C GLY A 156 -29.89 -1.74 -4.08
N GLY A 157 -29.31 -2.57 -4.97
CA GLY A 157 -28.68 -2.09 -6.21
C GLY A 157 -27.35 -1.34 -5.99
N HIS A 158 -26.76 -1.40 -4.80
CA HIS A 158 -25.47 -0.77 -4.52
C HIS A 158 -24.28 -1.53 -5.12
N VAL A 159 -24.47 -2.81 -5.38
CA VAL A 159 -23.52 -3.67 -6.09
C VAL A 159 -24.24 -4.19 -7.32
N PRO A 160 -23.71 -3.94 -8.54
CA PRO A 160 -24.36 -4.37 -9.76
C PRO A 160 -24.37 -5.89 -9.86
N ALA A 161 -25.54 -6.46 -10.11
CA ALA A 161 -25.75 -7.89 -10.30
C ALA A 161 -27.11 -8.14 -10.94
N SER A 162 -27.27 -9.26 -11.63
CA SER A 162 -28.55 -9.72 -12.18
C SER A 162 -29.18 -10.76 -11.26
N HIS A 163 -30.45 -10.56 -10.88
CA HIS A 163 -31.18 -11.55 -10.09
C HIS A 163 -32.00 -12.44 -11.02
N ILE A 164 -31.58 -13.69 -11.20
CA ILE A 164 -32.17 -14.64 -12.12
C ILE A 164 -32.54 -15.93 -11.35
N VAL A 165 -33.83 -16.27 -11.41
CA VAL A 165 -34.38 -17.52 -10.81
C VAL A 165 -33.84 -17.76 -9.36
N GLY A 166 -33.92 -16.74 -8.52
CA GLY A 166 -33.52 -16.84 -7.11
C GLY A 166 -31.99 -16.84 -6.86
N ARG A 167 -31.18 -16.55 -7.88
CA ARG A 167 -29.73 -16.46 -7.79
C ARG A 167 -29.21 -15.11 -8.25
N TRP A 168 -28.14 -14.64 -7.61
CA TRP A 168 -27.41 -13.48 -8.06
C TRP A 168 -26.33 -13.90 -9.04
N LEU A 169 -26.32 -13.33 -10.22
CA LEU A 169 -25.26 -13.43 -11.21
C LEU A 169 -24.46 -12.13 -11.17
N ILE A 170 -23.19 -12.23 -10.86
CA ILE A 170 -22.29 -11.10 -10.60
C ILE A 170 -21.10 -11.25 -11.52
N PHE A 171 -20.83 -10.26 -12.35
CA PHE A 171 -19.68 -10.26 -13.25
C PHE A 171 -18.53 -9.42 -12.70
N LYS A 172 -17.31 -9.94 -12.83
CA LYS A 172 -16.07 -9.25 -12.44
C LYS A 172 -15.97 -7.86 -13.09
N SER A 173 -16.32 -7.75 -14.37
CA SER A 173 -16.31 -6.49 -15.11
C SER A 173 -17.22 -5.42 -14.49
N GLN A 174 -18.40 -5.80 -14.00
CA GLN A 174 -19.31 -4.89 -13.32
C GLN A 174 -18.77 -4.41 -11.98
N ILE A 175 -18.08 -5.31 -11.25
CA ILE A 175 -17.42 -4.94 -10.00
C ILE A 175 -16.23 -4.03 -10.27
N ALA A 176 -15.43 -4.28 -11.33
CA ALA A 176 -14.34 -3.40 -11.74
C ALA A 176 -14.85 -1.97 -12.05
N GLN A 177 -15.96 -1.86 -12.78
CA GLN A 177 -16.58 -0.58 -13.06
C GLN A 177 -17.04 0.11 -11.77
N LEU A 178 -17.72 -0.61 -10.87
CA LEU A 178 -18.14 -0.08 -9.57
C LEU A 178 -16.95 0.46 -8.77
N LEU A 179 -15.85 -0.28 -8.71
CA LEU A 179 -14.64 0.16 -8.00
C LEU A 179 -14.05 1.42 -8.64
N THR A 180 -14.00 1.49 -9.96
CA THR A 180 -13.56 2.68 -10.68
C THR A 180 -14.45 3.89 -10.34
N GLU A 181 -15.76 3.76 -10.43
CA GLU A 181 -16.71 4.85 -10.19
C GLU A 181 -16.75 5.32 -8.72
N THR A 182 -16.47 4.42 -7.78
CA THR A 182 -16.53 4.71 -6.34
C THR A 182 -15.20 5.08 -5.72
N SER A 183 -14.11 5.04 -6.49
CA SER A 183 -12.77 5.44 -6.03
C SER A 183 -12.71 6.94 -5.76
N ASN A 184 -12.17 7.30 -4.61
CA ASN A 184 -11.95 8.71 -4.26
C ASN A 184 -10.70 9.30 -4.93
N GLN A 185 -9.95 8.51 -5.70
CA GLN A 185 -8.76 8.96 -6.46
C GLN A 185 -9.11 9.38 -7.89
N ASN A 186 -10.32 9.06 -8.36
CA ASN A 186 -10.81 9.45 -9.68
C ASN A 186 -11.50 10.83 -9.68
N VAL A 187 -11.10 11.74 -8.80
CA VAL A 187 -11.51 13.14 -8.93
C VAL A 187 -10.79 13.69 -10.15
N GLU A 188 -11.43 13.60 -11.31
CA GLU A 188 -11.02 14.39 -12.47
C GLU A 188 -10.98 15.85 -12.02
N ASP A 189 -9.84 16.52 -12.23
CA ASP A 189 -9.70 17.94 -12.06
C ASP A 189 -10.73 18.64 -12.96
N ASN A 190 -11.83 19.11 -12.36
CA ASN A 190 -12.85 19.90 -13.04
C ASN A 190 -12.71 21.37 -12.63
#